data_57b33dc4b57ad82042c8c4d09ce022b5
#
_entry.id   57b33dc4b57ad82042c8c4d09ce022b5
#
_cell.length_a   1.000
_cell.length_b   1.000
_cell.length_c   1.000
_cell.angle_alpha   90.00
_cell.angle_beta   90.00
_cell.angle_gamma   90.00
#
_symmetry.space_group_name_H-M   'P 1'
#
loop_
_entity.id
_entity.type
_entity.pdbx_description
1 polymer ?
#
loop_
_entity_poly.entity_id
_entity_poly.type
_entity_poly.pdbx_seq_one_letter_code
_entity_poly.pdbx_strand_id
1 'polypeptide(L)'
;MTLKRSLCAVLFAILVHTFPSFAFAASPGDKGSFAPLNPEFLVFQNLRSSSVQSTFVDMNRLLGERPSPLDLSHVLSPISAGIYARSTVALPSRYDLRDHGVLLPMRDQAPFGTCWAFGALASLESSIRKAGMGDFDFSEWHLAYFAYVDESEALPAFTAYEPEFGADPIFDQGGNNWKSTAILARWTGAVNEADRPYQHVSPWPESSKPLPSDPPSMRLKHVHHLGAEFNSETIKLAVMTHGSVRIRVVWKNSAYNPGTFAFFNPDGDGGGHAVNIVGWDDDYPAGNFSADPKRNGAWIMQNSWGENWGDSGFFYLSYADPTIGTPSLYLGGTTTEFEHIYQYDPLGWVESYGFESETAAFANIFTAVGPDASKSTGGRTTEFLRAVSFYAAQANASYRIEVRRGVDEGAPGSGTFINATVGSLAAAGYHTIMLSKLVPISPGERFSVVVRLTTPGYLFPVPLEQPVQGYSDKATALTGQSFVSPDGSVWTDMTELAKNTNVCLKAFSVTGTLSSSSSSGCSVDSTANIWMLLVLLPLAPLLFRR
;
A
#
# COMPACT_ATOMS: atom_id res chain seq x y z
N MET A 1 4.66 63.10 -23.14
CA MET A 1 3.40 62.66 -22.56
C MET A 1 3.58 61.22 -22.08
N THR A 2 3.85 61.08 -20.82
CA THR A 2 4.24 59.84 -20.12
C THR A 2 3.02 59.19 -19.52
N LEU A 3 2.71 57.96 -19.93
CA LEU A 3 1.68 57.14 -19.28
C LEU A 3 2.34 56.17 -18.28
N LYS A 4 2.08 56.38 -17.00
CA LYS A 4 2.46 55.50 -15.89
C LYS A 4 1.66 54.21 -15.94
N ARG A 5 2.35 53.06 -15.94
CA ARG A 5 1.78 51.75 -15.65
C ARG A 5 1.81 51.55 -14.13
N SER A 6 0.63 51.44 -13.52
CA SER A 6 0.48 51.05 -12.11
C SER A 6 0.48 49.53 -12.03
N LEU A 7 1.42 49.00 -11.29
CA LEU A 7 1.49 47.60 -10.84
C LEU A 7 0.60 47.46 -9.61
N CYS A 8 -0.52 46.75 -9.71
CA CYS A 8 -1.26 46.29 -8.52
C CYS A 8 -0.62 45.00 -8.02
N ALA A 9 0.17 45.12 -6.94
CA ALA A 9 0.59 43.97 -6.15
C ALA A 9 -0.57 43.64 -5.17
N VAL A 10 -1.20 42.50 -5.37
CA VAL A 10 -2.16 41.94 -4.40
C VAL A 10 -1.35 41.17 -3.36
N LEU A 11 -1.20 41.74 -2.18
CA LEU A 11 -0.70 41.04 -1.01
C LEU A 11 -1.81 40.08 -0.51
N PHE A 12 -1.60 38.78 -0.65
CA PHE A 12 -2.38 37.77 0.09
C PHE A 12 -1.84 37.71 1.51
N ALA A 13 -2.61 38.26 2.45
CA ALA A 13 -2.39 38.05 3.88
C ALA A 13 -2.99 36.69 4.25
N ILE A 14 -2.13 35.68 4.45
CA ILE A 14 -2.54 34.37 5.00
C ILE A 14 -2.83 34.57 6.48
N LEU A 15 -4.11 34.55 6.85
CA LEU A 15 -4.56 34.53 8.24
C LEU A 15 -4.36 33.10 8.76
N VAL A 16 -3.25 32.87 9.44
CA VAL A 16 -3.02 31.60 10.17
C VAL A 16 -3.94 31.60 11.39
N HIS A 17 -5.04 30.86 11.31
CA HIS A 17 -5.85 30.56 12.48
C HIS A 17 -5.14 29.47 13.28
N THR A 18 -4.52 29.88 14.39
CA THR A 18 -3.98 28.95 15.39
C THR A 18 -5.14 28.32 16.15
N PHE A 19 -5.40 27.05 15.89
CA PHE A 19 -6.25 26.26 16.78
C PHE A 19 -5.51 25.99 18.10
N PRO A 20 -6.18 26.07 19.24
CA PRO A 20 -5.54 25.75 20.51
C PRO A 20 -5.27 24.24 20.58
N SER A 21 -4.00 23.87 20.52
CA SER A 21 -3.56 22.53 20.90
C SER A 21 -3.83 22.34 22.39
N PHE A 22 -4.73 21.46 22.75
CA PHE A 22 -4.88 21.04 24.14
C PHE A 22 -3.67 20.17 24.50
N ALA A 23 -2.67 20.80 25.09
CA ALA A 23 -1.53 20.11 25.68
C ALA A 23 -1.99 19.47 27.01
N PHE A 24 -2.12 18.14 27.03
CA PHE A 24 -2.08 17.39 28.28
C PHE A 24 -0.63 17.33 28.75
N ALA A 25 -0.39 17.80 29.97
CA ALA A 25 0.93 17.76 30.57
C ALA A 25 1.30 16.29 30.88
N ALA A 26 2.23 15.74 30.09
CA ALA A 26 2.90 14.48 30.39
C ALA A 26 4.20 14.72 31.16
N SER A 27 4.62 13.75 31.98
CA SER A 27 5.85 13.78 32.78
C SER A 27 7.10 14.00 31.91
N PRO A 28 8.14 14.67 32.42
CA PRO A 28 9.38 14.89 31.65
C PRO A 28 10.16 13.57 31.59
N GLY A 29 10.18 12.93 30.39
CA GLY A 29 11.01 11.77 30.18
C GLY A 29 10.88 11.07 28.83
N ASP A 30 9.68 10.90 28.27
CA ASP A 30 9.48 10.15 27.02
C ASP A 30 8.27 10.67 26.23
N LYS A 31 8.37 11.89 25.75
CA LYS A 31 7.30 12.47 24.92
C LYS A 31 7.50 12.07 23.46
N GLY A 32 6.77 11.04 23.02
CA GLY A 32 6.60 10.78 21.61
C GLY A 32 5.72 11.84 20.94
N SER A 33 5.77 11.89 19.61
CA SER A 33 4.99 12.81 18.78
C SER A 33 4.49 12.13 17.52
N PHE A 34 3.38 12.67 16.96
CA PHE A 34 2.88 12.28 15.65
C PHE A 34 3.71 12.95 14.55
N ALA A 35 3.83 12.28 13.41
CA ALA A 35 4.45 12.86 12.23
C ALA A 35 3.61 14.03 11.69
N PRO A 36 4.21 15.00 10.98
CA PRO A 36 3.45 16.01 10.25
C PRO A 36 2.58 15.39 9.16
N LEU A 37 1.34 15.88 9.02
CA LEU A 37 0.48 15.49 7.92
C LEU A 37 1.00 16.01 6.58
N ASN A 38 0.72 15.25 5.52
CA ASN A 38 1.06 15.61 4.16
C ASN A 38 0.47 16.98 3.76
N PRO A 39 1.30 17.94 3.35
CA PRO A 39 0.84 19.27 2.93
C PRO A 39 -0.17 19.23 1.76
N GLU A 40 -0.02 18.32 0.80
CA GLU A 40 -0.98 18.16 -0.30
C GLU A 40 -2.36 17.74 0.21
N PHE A 41 -2.40 16.86 1.22
CA PHE A 41 -3.64 16.43 1.84
C PHE A 41 -4.34 17.60 2.57
N LEU A 42 -3.58 18.43 3.29
CA LEU A 42 -4.13 19.61 3.97
C LEU A 42 -4.70 20.64 2.96
N VAL A 43 -4.01 20.86 1.85
CA VAL A 43 -4.52 21.70 0.76
C VAL A 43 -5.80 21.11 0.17
N PHE A 44 -5.82 19.81 -0.10
CA PHE A 44 -7.00 19.11 -0.61
C PHE A 44 -8.20 19.23 0.33
N GLN A 45 -8.01 19.04 1.63
CA GLN A 45 -9.07 19.21 2.65
C GLN A 45 -9.61 20.65 2.68
N ASN A 46 -8.74 21.65 2.62
CA ASN A 46 -9.14 23.07 2.61
C ASN A 46 -9.94 23.43 1.34
N LEU A 47 -9.58 22.89 0.19
CA LEU A 47 -10.33 23.06 -1.04
C LEU A 47 -11.72 22.40 -0.97
N ARG A 48 -11.85 21.26 -0.30
CA ARG A 48 -13.13 20.59 -0.05
C ARG A 48 -14.09 21.44 0.78
N SER A 49 -13.59 22.15 1.79
CA SER A 49 -14.40 22.98 2.68
C SER A 49 -14.78 24.35 2.07
N SER A 50 -14.17 24.74 0.96
CA SER A 50 -14.47 25.99 0.27
C SER A 50 -15.39 25.76 -0.93
N SER A 51 -16.43 26.57 -1.09
CA SER A 51 -17.41 26.51 -2.19
C SER A 51 -16.84 26.76 -3.61
N VAL A 52 -15.52 26.72 -3.78
CA VAL A 52 -14.80 26.84 -5.06
C VAL A 52 -14.80 25.52 -5.88
N GLN A 53 -15.49 24.51 -5.40
CA GLN A 53 -15.50 23.14 -5.92
C GLN A 53 -16.04 22.95 -7.35
N SER A 54 -16.83 23.90 -7.88
CA SER A 54 -17.55 23.67 -9.16
C SER A 54 -16.66 23.55 -10.41
N THR A 55 -15.42 24.04 -10.36
CA THR A 55 -14.50 24.02 -11.51
C THR A 55 -13.62 22.75 -11.57
N PHE A 56 -13.47 22.01 -10.46
CA PHE A 56 -12.69 20.76 -10.39
C PHE A 56 -13.53 19.50 -10.69
N VAL A 57 -14.85 19.59 -10.57
CA VAL A 57 -15.75 18.42 -10.67
C VAL A 57 -15.85 17.89 -12.11
N ASP A 58 -15.83 18.74 -13.12
CA ASP A 58 -16.01 18.29 -14.52
C ASP A 58 -14.76 17.61 -15.14
N MET A 59 -13.55 17.94 -14.68
CA MET A 59 -12.33 17.26 -15.10
C MET A 59 -12.05 15.96 -14.34
N ASN A 60 -12.76 15.68 -13.24
CA ASN A 60 -12.43 14.64 -12.28
C ASN A 60 -13.26 13.36 -12.40
N ARG A 61 -14.20 13.24 -13.34
CA ARG A 61 -15.02 12.01 -13.47
C ARG A 61 -14.22 10.75 -13.83
N LEU A 62 -13.05 10.93 -14.47
CA LEU A 62 -12.15 9.83 -14.82
C LEU A 62 -10.83 9.88 -14.05
N LEU A 63 -10.69 10.80 -13.09
CA LEU A 63 -9.51 10.98 -12.26
C LEU A 63 -9.89 10.72 -10.80
N GLY A 64 -9.40 9.63 -10.22
CA GLY A 64 -9.80 9.20 -8.88
C GLY A 64 -8.67 9.19 -7.85
N GLU A 65 -7.47 9.64 -8.19
CA GLU A 65 -6.35 9.62 -7.23
C GLU A 65 -6.43 10.81 -6.27
N ARG A 66 -6.43 10.52 -4.95
CA ARG A 66 -6.50 11.50 -3.87
C ARG A 66 -5.24 11.47 -3.02
N PRO A 67 -4.78 12.61 -2.47
CA PRO A 67 -3.65 12.62 -1.55
C PRO A 67 -3.97 11.85 -0.26
N SER A 68 -2.94 11.20 0.29
CA SER A 68 -2.97 10.56 1.59
C SER A 68 -2.60 11.54 2.69
N PRO A 69 -3.10 11.37 3.95
CA PRO A 69 -2.62 12.13 5.10
C PRO A 69 -1.14 11.87 5.43
N LEU A 70 -0.60 10.70 5.05
CA LEU A 70 0.81 10.37 5.26
C LEU A 70 1.74 11.27 4.45
N ASP A 71 2.70 11.91 5.12
CA ASP A 71 3.86 12.54 4.47
C ASP A 71 5.02 11.56 4.40
N LEU A 72 5.21 10.97 3.23
CA LEU A 72 6.32 10.07 2.93
C LEU A 72 7.23 10.66 1.84
N SER A 73 7.31 11.98 1.75
CA SER A 73 8.21 12.68 0.82
C SER A 73 9.68 12.27 1.00
N HIS A 74 10.08 11.88 2.22
CA HIS A 74 11.40 11.34 2.54
C HIS A 74 11.68 9.98 1.88
N VAL A 75 10.67 9.15 1.59
CA VAL A 75 10.83 7.88 0.84
C VAL A 75 11.31 8.16 -0.57
N LEU A 76 11.07 9.36 -1.04
CA LEU A 76 11.45 9.88 -2.34
C LEU A 76 12.93 10.28 -2.42
N SER A 77 13.66 10.23 -1.27
CA SER A 77 15.08 10.59 -1.16
C SER A 77 16.01 9.48 -1.68
N PRO A 78 17.20 9.81 -2.25
CA PRO A 78 18.17 8.81 -2.77
C PRO A 78 18.64 7.77 -1.76
N ILE A 79 18.52 8.05 -0.46
CA ILE A 79 18.93 7.15 0.62
C ILE A 79 18.08 5.88 0.65
N SER A 80 16.85 5.92 0.10
CA SER A 80 15.91 4.81 0.07
C SER A 80 16.14 3.78 -1.05
N ALA A 81 17.18 3.91 -1.87
CA ALA A 81 17.53 2.96 -2.94
C ALA A 81 18.04 1.62 -2.37
N GLY A 82 17.15 0.82 -1.79
CA GLY A 82 17.43 -0.48 -1.18
C GLY A 82 17.96 -1.56 -2.13
N ILE A 83 17.25 -2.70 -2.22
CA ILE A 83 17.67 -3.94 -2.92
C ILE A 83 17.97 -3.74 -4.41
N TYR A 84 17.25 -2.85 -5.07
CA TYR A 84 17.34 -2.68 -6.51
C TYR A 84 18.61 -1.93 -6.95
N ALA A 85 19.29 -1.21 -6.04
CA ALA A 85 20.44 -0.36 -6.34
C ALA A 85 21.75 -1.11 -6.62
N ARG A 86 21.80 -2.43 -6.48
CA ARG A 86 23.03 -3.24 -6.63
C ARG A 86 22.95 -4.32 -7.73
N SER A 87 21.99 -4.21 -8.64
CA SER A 87 21.93 -5.16 -9.74
C SER A 87 23.07 -4.91 -10.74
N THR A 88 23.83 -5.95 -11.06
CA THR A 88 24.83 -5.96 -12.15
C THR A 88 24.18 -6.28 -13.51
N VAL A 89 22.86 -6.35 -13.58
CA VAL A 89 22.12 -6.63 -14.81
C VAL A 89 22.16 -5.38 -15.69
N ALA A 90 22.70 -5.51 -16.89
CA ALA A 90 22.63 -4.45 -17.89
C ALA A 90 21.16 -4.26 -18.34
N LEU A 91 20.63 -3.06 -18.14
CA LEU A 91 19.30 -2.71 -18.59
C LEU A 91 19.30 -2.43 -20.08
N PRO A 92 18.34 -2.97 -20.87
CA PRO A 92 18.21 -2.61 -22.29
C PRO A 92 17.74 -1.15 -22.41
N SER A 93 18.02 -0.49 -23.53
CA SER A 93 17.52 0.86 -23.81
C SER A 93 15.99 0.90 -23.96
N ARG A 94 15.35 -0.23 -24.31
CA ARG A 94 13.89 -0.39 -24.38
C ARG A 94 13.47 -1.73 -23.77
N TYR A 95 12.40 -1.71 -23.00
CA TYR A 95 11.73 -2.89 -22.45
C TYR A 95 10.23 -2.64 -22.36
N ASP A 96 9.41 -3.65 -22.67
CA ASP A 96 7.96 -3.52 -22.73
C ASP A 96 7.29 -4.81 -22.26
N LEU A 97 6.52 -4.77 -21.19
CA LEU A 97 5.83 -5.94 -20.65
C LEU A 97 4.77 -6.51 -21.60
N ARG A 98 4.31 -5.73 -22.62
CA ARG A 98 3.42 -6.23 -23.68
C ARG A 98 4.06 -7.36 -24.46
N ASP A 99 5.38 -7.26 -24.67
CA ASP A 99 6.16 -8.26 -25.41
C ASP A 99 6.40 -9.56 -24.60
N HIS A 100 6.10 -9.55 -23.30
CA HIS A 100 6.37 -10.67 -22.38
C HIS A 100 5.12 -11.41 -21.91
N GLY A 101 3.94 -11.01 -22.35
CA GLY A 101 2.68 -11.68 -22.03
C GLY A 101 2.29 -11.67 -20.56
N VAL A 102 2.74 -10.67 -19.79
CA VAL A 102 2.44 -10.55 -18.34
C VAL A 102 1.38 -9.51 -18.00
N LEU A 103 0.87 -8.80 -18.99
CA LEU A 103 -0.25 -7.88 -18.83
C LEU A 103 -1.57 -8.56 -19.19
N LEU A 104 -2.63 -8.14 -18.52
CA LEU A 104 -4.01 -8.49 -18.88
C LEU A 104 -4.53 -7.59 -20.02
N PRO A 105 -5.66 -7.94 -20.66
CA PRO A 105 -6.35 -7.07 -21.59
C PRO A 105 -6.62 -5.69 -20.99
N MET A 106 -6.65 -4.67 -21.85
CA MET A 106 -6.92 -3.30 -21.44
C MET A 106 -8.34 -3.17 -20.87
N ARG A 107 -8.47 -2.45 -19.74
CA ARG A 107 -9.73 -2.22 -19.04
C ARG A 107 -10.13 -0.75 -19.08
N ASP A 108 -11.41 -0.47 -18.80
CA ASP A 108 -11.98 0.87 -18.79
C ASP A 108 -12.67 1.16 -17.44
N GLN A 109 -12.22 2.20 -16.75
CA GLN A 109 -12.81 2.64 -15.48
C GLN A 109 -14.08 3.46 -15.65
N ALA A 110 -14.43 3.90 -16.89
CA ALA A 110 -15.58 4.75 -17.10
C ALA A 110 -16.88 4.07 -16.63
N PRO A 111 -17.81 4.80 -15.99
CA PRO A 111 -17.83 6.27 -15.84
C PRO A 111 -17.27 6.79 -14.49
N PHE A 112 -16.54 5.99 -13.71
CA PHE A 112 -16.22 6.30 -12.31
C PHE A 112 -14.76 6.71 -12.09
N GLY A 113 -14.52 7.41 -10.94
CA GLY A 113 -13.20 7.86 -10.49
C GLY A 113 -12.40 6.78 -9.74
N THR A 114 -12.22 5.60 -10.33
CA THR A 114 -11.65 4.40 -9.69
C THR A 114 -10.24 4.03 -10.15
N CYS A 115 -9.52 4.91 -10.87
CA CYS A 115 -8.17 4.65 -11.38
C CYS A 115 -7.20 4.10 -10.31
N TRP A 116 -7.36 4.49 -9.05
CA TRP A 116 -6.56 4.04 -7.92
C TRP A 116 -6.70 2.54 -7.65
N ALA A 117 -7.89 1.96 -7.87
CA ALA A 117 -8.14 0.53 -7.76
C ALA A 117 -7.54 -0.22 -8.97
N PHE A 118 -7.77 0.28 -10.21
CA PHE A 118 -7.19 -0.27 -11.43
C PHE A 118 -5.67 -0.33 -11.36
N GLY A 119 -5.02 0.77 -10.95
CA GLY A 119 -3.57 0.81 -10.83
C GLY A 119 -3.00 -0.19 -9.83
N ALA A 120 -3.64 -0.36 -8.67
CA ALA A 120 -3.20 -1.29 -7.64
C ALA A 120 -3.37 -2.75 -8.09
N LEU A 121 -4.54 -3.11 -8.65
CA LEU A 121 -4.82 -4.47 -9.09
C LEU A 121 -4.01 -4.86 -10.32
N ALA A 122 -3.83 -3.97 -11.30
CA ALA A 122 -2.96 -4.22 -12.44
C ALA A 122 -1.51 -4.52 -12.03
N SER A 123 -0.98 -3.83 -11.00
CA SER A 123 0.34 -4.15 -10.45
C SER A 123 0.35 -5.52 -9.77
N LEU A 124 -0.66 -5.85 -8.98
CA LEU A 124 -0.78 -7.15 -8.30
C LEU A 124 -0.88 -8.31 -9.32
N GLU A 125 -1.75 -8.19 -10.32
CA GLU A 125 -1.98 -9.19 -11.37
C GLU A 125 -0.73 -9.47 -12.18
N SER A 126 -0.06 -8.41 -12.66
CA SER A 126 1.16 -8.57 -13.43
C SER A 126 2.27 -9.21 -12.62
N SER A 127 2.37 -8.93 -11.31
CA SER A 127 3.36 -9.54 -10.42
C SER A 127 3.10 -11.02 -10.17
N ILE A 128 1.84 -11.40 -9.98
CA ILE A 128 1.40 -12.79 -9.82
C ILE A 128 1.71 -13.60 -11.10
N ARG A 129 1.34 -13.03 -12.25
CA ARG A 129 1.58 -13.65 -13.56
C ARG A 129 3.08 -13.78 -13.85
N LYS A 130 3.86 -12.73 -13.56
CA LYS A 130 5.33 -12.75 -13.69
C LYS A 130 5.99 -13.80 -12.81
N ALA A 131 5.44 -14.02 -11.60
CA ALA A 131 5.90 -15.06 -10.67
C ALA A 131 5.44 -16.48 -11.06
N GLY A 132 4.65 -16.64 -12.12
CA GLY A 132 4.12 -17.94 -12.56
C GLY A 132 3.07 -18.54 -11.63
N MET A 133 2.41 -17.71 -10.81
CA MET A 133 1.37 -18.16 -9.86
C MET A 133 -0.03 -18.27 -10.49
N GLY A 134 -0.18 -17.93 -11.76
CA GLY A 134 -1.43 -18.04 -12.53
C GLY A 134 -1.85 -16.72 -13.16
N ASP A 135 -2.95 -16.79 -13.90
CA ASP A 135 -3.59 -15.66 -14.56
C ASP A 135 -4.84 -15.29 -13.76
N PHE A 136 -4.86 -14.09 -13.20
CA PHE A 136 -5.96 -13.56 -12.41
C PHE A 136 -6.35 -12.20 -12.95
N ASP A 137 -7.65 -11.98 -13.06
CA ASP A 137 -8.30 -10.72 -13.39
C ASP A 137 -9.13 -10.33 -12.17
N PHE A 138 -8.73 -9.27 -11.46
CA PHE A 138 -9.35 -8.91 -10.18
C PHE A 138 -10.33 -7.76 -10.33
N SER A 139 -11.40 -7.81 -9.54
CA SER A 139 -12.49 -6.85 -9.52
C SER A 139 -12.08 -5.52 -8.87
N GLU A 140 -11.94 -4.47 -9.66
CA GLU A 140 -11.81 -3.10 -9.17
C GLU A 140 -13.12 -2.62 -8.54
N TRP A 141 -14.25 -3.17 -9.01
CA TRP A 141 -15.57 -2.93 -8.44
C TRP A 141 -15.63 -3.31 -6.98
N HIS A 142 -15.21 -4.53 -6.67
CA HIS A 142 -15.15 -5.05 -5.31
C HIS A 142 -14.21 -4.22 -4.42
N LEU A 143 -13.01 -3.94 -4.90
CA LEU A 143 -12.01 -3.20 -4.12
C LEU A 143 -12.47 -1.77 -3.82
N ALA A 144 -13.04 -1.06 -4.81
CA ALA A 144 -13.51 0.30 -4.63
C ALA A 144 -14.74 0.39 -3.72
N TYR A 145 -15.66 -0.58 -3.80
CA TYR A 145 -16.86 -0.65 -2.95
C TYR A 145 -16.50 -0.66 -1.45
N PHE A 146 -15.61 -1.55 -1.05
CA PHE A 146 -15.23 -1.71 0.36
C PHE A 146 -14.36 -0.58 0.93
N ALA A 147 -14.00 0.40 0.13
CA ALA A 147 -13.42 1.63 0.65
C ALA A 147 -14.46 2.56 1.30
N TYR A 148 -15.72 2.48 0.88
CA TYR A 148 -16.74 3.48 1.23
C TYR A 148 -18.05 2.90 1.77
N VAL A 149 -18.14 1.58 1.90
CA VAL A 149 -19.31 0.92 2.46
C VAL A 149 -18.94 0.17 3.73
N ASP A 150 -19.64 0.49 4.84
CA ASP A 150 -19.55 -0.26 6.09
C ASP A 150 -20.33 -1.56 5.96
N GLU A 151 -19.70 -2.71 6.12
CA GLU A 151 -20.37 -4.01 6.13
C GLU A 151 -20.34 -4.67 7.51
N SER A 152 -19.39 -4.29 8.37
CA SER A 152 -19.31 -4.72 9.77
C SER A 152 -18.27 -3.90 10.51
N GLU A 153 -18.21 -4.04 11.85
CA GLU A 153 -17.12 -3.43 12.64
C GLU A 153 -15.71 -3.91 12.21
N ALA A 154 -15.60 -5.12 11.67
CA ALA A 154 -14.36 -5.66 11.16
C ALA A 154 -14.00 -5.18 9.73
N LEU A 155 -14.99 -4.66 9.00
CA LEU A 155 -14.85 -4.15 7.62
C LEU A 155 -15.43 -2.74 7.52
N PRO A 156 -14.87 -1.74 8.23
CA PRO A 156 -15.36 -0.38 8.19
C PRO A 156 -15.01 0.29 6.85
N ALA A 157 -15.86 1.23 6.43
CA ALA A 157 -15.51 2.20 5.40
C ALA A 157 -14.39 3.13 5.90
N PHE A 158 -13.65 3.74 4.99
CA PHE A 158 -12.64 4.74 5.38
C PHE A 158 -13.29 6.00 5.94
N THR A 159 -14.31 6.51 5.25
CA THR A 159 -15.06 7.71 5.65
C THR A 159 -16.51 7.57 5.23
N ALA A 160 -17.38 8.38 5.84
CA ALA A 160 -18.75 8.47 5.39
C ALA A 160 -18.82 9.06 3.97
N TYR A 161 -19.85 8.65 3.24
CA TYR A 161 -20.18 9.24 1.94
C TYR A 161 -20.38 10.76 2.05
N GLU A 162 -19.77 11.49 1.12
CA GLU A 162 -19.98 12.92 0.97
C GLU A 162 -20.62 13.22 -0.39
N PRO A 163 -21.87 13.75 -0.42
CA PRO A 163 -22.65 13.95 -1.65
C PRO A 163 -22.02 14.89 -2.68
N GLU A 164 -20.99 15.62 -2.30
CA GLU A 164 -20.38 16.68 -3.11
C GLU A 164 -19.32 16.15 -4.11
N PHE A 165 -18.97 14.85 -4.05
CA PHE A 165 -17.98 14.22 -4.91
C PHE A 165 -18.62 13.31 -5.94
N GLY A 166 -18.84 13.83 -7.15
CA GLY A 166 -19.27 13.05 -8.29
C GLY A 166 -20.74 12.62 -8.27
N ALA A 167 -21.14 11.87 -9.29
CA ALA A 167 -22.51 11.41 -9.47
C ALA A 167 -22.81 10.13 -8.65
N ASP A 168 -21.76 9.34 -8.33
CA ASP A 168 -21.90 8.11 -7.57
C ASP A 168 -21.27 8.24 -6.16
N PRO A 169 -22.05 7.92 -5.11
CA PRO A 169 -21.64 8.08 -3.73
C PRO A 169 -20.50 7.17 -3.29
N ILE A 170 -20.22 6.10 -3.99
CA ILE A 170 -19.22 5.10 -3.63
C ILE A 170 -18.02 5.20 -4.56
N PHE A 171 -18.26 5.16 -5.88
CA PHE A 171 -17.21 4.96 -6.86
C PHE A 171 -16.55 6.27 -7.34
N ASP A 172 -17.14 7.43 -7.06
CA ASP A 172 -16.56 8.75 -7.40
C ASP A 172 -15.82 9.42 -6.23
N GLN A 173 -15.73 8.77 -5.07
CA GLN A 173 -14.99 9.32 -3.92
C GLN A 173 -13.47 9.37 -4.14
N GLY A 174 -12.97 8.62 -5.11
CA GLY A 174 -11.54 8.47 -5.37
C GLY A 174 -10.84 7.59 -4.32
N GLY A 175 -9.54 7.57 -4.33
CA GLY A 175 -8.72 6.78 -3.40
C GLY A 175 -7.24 6.95 -3.68
N ASN A 176 -6.42 6.04 -3.17
CA ASN A 176 -4.98 6.02 -3.39
C ASN A 176 -4.40 4.63 -3.08
N ASN A 177 -3.09 4.49 -3.28
CA ASN A 177 -2.38 3.25 -2.99
C ASN A 177 -2.49 2.79 -1.54
N TRP A 178 -2.62 3.69 -0.55
CA TRP A 178 -2.76 3.34 0.86
C TRP A 178 -4.10 2.68 1.16
N LYS A 179 -5.20 3.22 0.59
CA LYS A 179 -6.53 2.61 0.69
C LYS A 179 -6.55 1.24 0.02
N SER A 180 -6.00 1.10 -1.20
CA SER A 180 -5.89 -0.20 -1.87
C SER A 180 -5.10 -1.20 -1.03
N THR A 181 -3.97 -0.76 -0.46
CA THR A 181 -3.13 -1.62 0.40
C THR A 181 -3.90 -2.08 1.62
N ALA A 182 -4.59 -1.20 2.33
CA ALA A 182 -5.35 -1.56 3.54
C ALA A 182 -6.47 -2.56 3.25
N ILE A 183 -7.25 -2.34 2.18
CA ILE A 183 -8.35 -3.23 1.79
C ILE A 183 -7.82 -4.63 1.46
N LEU A 184 -6.74 -4.72 0.70
CA LEU A 184 -6.13 -6.00 0.36
C LEU A 184 -5.44 -6.67 1.56
N ALA A 185 -4.78 -5.86 2.43
CA ALA A 185 -4.08 -6.36 3.62
C ALA A 185 -5.02 -6.90 4.70
N ARG A 186 -6.25 -6.35 4.82
CA ARG A 186 -7.28 -6.84 5.74
C ARG A 186 -8.06 -8.05 5.22
N TRP A 187 -7.67 -8.57 4.05
CA TRP A 187 -8.25 -9.72 3.35
C TRP A 187 -9.63 -9.50 2.72
N THR A 188 -10.03 -8.26 2.49
CA THR A 188 -11.20 -7.89 1.70
C THR A 188 -10.84 -7.92 0.20
N GLY A 189 -10.63 -9.10 -0.37
CA GLY A 189 -10.16 -9.31 -1.76
C GLY A 189 -8.70 -9.82 -1.76
N ALA A 190 -8.04 -9.98 -2.92
CA ALA A 190 -8.52 -9.71 -4.29
C ALA A 190 -9.51 -10.77 -4.78
N VAL A 191 -10.70 -10.36 -5.20
CA VAL A 191 -11.78 -11.22 -5.76
C VAL A 191 -11.69 -11.18 -7.28
N ASN A 192 -12.02 -12.28 -7.99
CA ASN A 192 -12.00 -12.28 -9.44
C ASN A 192 -13.04 -11.34 -10.04
N GLU A 193 -12.72 -10.72 -11.15
CA GLU A 193 -13.62 -9.88 -11.97
C GLU A 193 -14.86 -10.65 -12.41
N ALA A 194 -14.72 -11.94 -12.77
CA ALA A 194 -15.84 -12.78 -13.15
C ALA A 194 -16.89 -12.98 -12.04
N ASP A 195 -16.49 -12.88 -10.75
CA ASP A 195 -17.39 -13.01 -9.60
C ASP A 195 -18.09 -11.69 -9.28
N ARG A 196 -17.41 -10.54 -9.50
CA ARG A 196 -17.92 -9.19 -9.28
C ARG A 196 -17.49 -8.25 -10.42
N PRO A 197 -18.16 -8.37 -11.61
CA PRO A 197 -17.79 -7.60 -12.78
C PRO A 197 -17.94 -6.09 -12.57
N TYR A 198 -16.97 -5.33 -13.09
CA TYR A 198 -17.01 -3.88 -13.09
C TYR A 198 -18.25 -3.34 -13.82
N GLN A 199 -18.89 -2.32 -13.24
CA GLN A 199 -20.13 -1.76 -13.79
C GLN A 199 -19.81 -0.48 -14.57
N HIS A 200 -20.28 -0.44 -15.83
CA HIS A 200 -20.09 0.71 -16.73
C HIS A 200 -21.34 1.59 -16.82
N VAL A 201 -22.22 1.53 -15.83
CA VAL A 201 -23.46 2.28 -15.77
C VAL A 201 -23.67 2.93 -14.41
N SER A 202 -24.24 4.14 -14.39
CA SER A 202 -24.66 4.81 -13.17
C SER A 202 -26.13 5.28 -13.35
N PRO A 203 -27.05 4.96 -12.42
CA PRO A 203 -26.86 4.11 -11.25
C PRO A 203 -26.62 2.65 -11.63
N TRP A 204 -25.78 1.97 -10.84
CA TRP A 204 -25.45 0.56 -11.04
C TRP A 204 -26.55 -0.34 -10.45
N PRO A 205 -26.74 -1.58 -10.98
CA PRO A 205 -27.77 -2.48 -10.49
C PRO A 205 -27.44 -3.04 -9.10
N GLU A 206 -28.42 -3.08 -8.19
CA GLU A 206 -28.23 -3.60 -6.82
C GLU A 206 -27.73 -5.06 -6.81
N SER A 207 -28.01 -5.84 -7.85
CA SER A 207 -27.52 -7.21 -8.00
C SER A 207 -25.99 -7.31 -8.17
N SER A 208 -25.32 -6.21 -8.53
CA SER A 208 -23.85 -6.14 -8.64
C SER A 208 -23.16 -5.76 -7.35
N LYS A 209 -23.92 -5.57 -6.26
CA LYS A 209 -23.38 -5.23 -4.94
C LYS A 209 -22.37 -6.28 -4.48
N PRO A 210 -21.11 -5.89 -4.17
CA PRO A 210 -20.13 -6.79 -3.56
C PRO A 210 -20.57 -7.29 -2.18
N LEU A 211 -20.15 -8.50 -1.83
CA LEU A 211 -20.46 -9.10 -0.54
C LEU A 211 -19.19 -9.35 0.27
N PRO A 212 -19.21 -9.20 1.60
CA PRO A 212 -18.08 -9.54 2.47
C PRO A 212 -17.66 -11.00 2.37
N SER A 213 -18.58 -11.87 1.93
CA SER A 213 -18.37 -13.31 1.74
C SER A 213 -17.80 -13.68 0.37
N ASP A 214 -17.59 -12.71 -0.53
CA ASP A 214 -16.98 -12.97 -1.84
C ASP A 214 -15.57 -13.54 -1.64
N PRO A 215 -15.26 -14.72 -2.22
CA PRO A 215 -14.04 -15.43 -1.91
C PRO A 215 -12.82 -14.74 -2.55
N PRO A 216 -11.80 -14.38 -1.77
CA PRO A 216 -10.56 -13.88 -2.34
C PRO A 216 -9.84 -14.99 -3.10
N SER A 217 -9.34 -14.69 -4.29
CA SER A 217 -8.57 -15.63 -5.11
C SER A 217 -7.08 -15.57 -4.80
N MET A 218 -6.59 -14.38 -4.42
CA MET A 218 -5.21 -14.13 -4.00
C MET A 218 -5.20 -13.18 -2.80
N ARG A 219 -4.06 -13.11 -2.11
CA ARG A 219 -3.85 -12.19 -0.99
C ARG A 219 -2.67 -11.27 -1.25
N LEU A 220 -2.73 -10.07 -0.71
CA LEU A 220 -1.60 -9.17 -0.68
C LEU A 220 -0.53 -9.70 0.27
N LYS A 221 0.73 -9.74 -0.18
CA LYS A 221 1.88 -10.13 0.63
C LYS A 221 2.80 -8.96 0.95
N HIS A 222 3.12 -8.17 -0.05
CA HIS A 222 3.95 -6.97 0.12
C HIS A 222 3.45 -5.84 -0.79
N VAL A 223 3.69 -4.60 -0.35
CA VAL A 223 3.72 -3.42 -1.21
C VAL A 223 5.06 -2.75 -1.03
N HIS A 224 5.83 -2.61 -2.09
CA HIS A 224 7.12 -1.93 -2.07
C HIS A 224 6.98 -0.53 -2.65
N HIS A 225 7.30 0.49 -1.88
CA HIS A 225 7.44 1.86 -2.37
C HIS A 225 8.87 2.08 -2.83
N LEU A 226 9.02 2.36 -4.13
CA LEU A 226 10.32 2.40 -4.81
C LEU A 226 10.81 3.84 -4.91
N GLY A 227 11.06 4.54 -3.88
CA GLY A 227 11.58 5.93 -3.82
C GLY A 227 11.46 6.78 -5.11
N ALA A 228 11.20 8.07 -5.02
CA ALA A 228 10.88 8.91 -6.18
C ALA A 228 12.00 9.82 -6.67
N GLU A 229 13.16 9.85 -6.05
CA GLU A 229 14.24 10.24 -6.92
C GLU A 229 14.35 9.13 -7.97
N PHE A 230 13.76 9.46 -9.13
CA PHE A 230 13.80 8.61 -10.30
C PHE A 230 15.22 8.08 -10.51
N ASN A 231 15.64 7.17 -9.62
CA ASN A 231 16.56 6.18 -10.04
C ASN A 231 15.78 5.29 -11.00
N SER A 232 15.76 5.72 -12.26
CA SER A 232 15.12 4.98 -13.33
C SER A 232 15.52 3.51 -13.31
N GLU A 233 16.73 3.20 -12.85
CA GLU A 233 17.24 1.84 -12.73
C GLU A 233 16.44 1.00 -11.73
N THR A 234 16.11 1.54 -10.55
CA THR A 234 15.30 0.83 -9.55
C THR A 234 13.91 0.45 -10.09
N ILE A 235 13.24 1.42 -10.75
CA ILE A 235 11.92 1.16 -11.35
C ILE A 235 12.03 0.20 -12.52
N LYS A 236 13.02 0.38 -13.41
CA LYS A 236 13.29 -0.52 -14.54
C LYS A 236 13.53 -1.96 -14.07
N LEU A 237 14.34 -2.14 -13.03
CA LEU A 237 14.59 -3.45 -12.42
C LEU A 237 13.33 -4.05 -11.81
N ALA A 238 12.50 -3.27 -11.11
CA ALA A 238 11.24 -3.72 -10.56
C ALA A 238 10.27 -4.20 -11.66
N VAL A 239 10.13 -3.42 -12.75
CA VAL A 239 9.32 -3.79 -13.92
C VAL A 239 9.84 -5.08 -14.57
N MET A 240 11.14 -5.20 -14.78
CA MET A 240 11.74 -6.41 -15.38
C MET A 240 11.57 -7.65 -14.49
N THR A 241 11.68 -7.48 -13.18
CA THR A 241 11.73 -8.62 -12.23
C THR A 241 10.34 -9.05 -11.79
N HIS A 242 9.45 -8.08 -11.54
CA HIS A 242 8.20 -8.34 -10.83
C HIS A 242 6.94 -8.00 -11.63
N GLY A 243 7.00 -7.14 -12.63
CA GLY A 243 5.82 -6.70 -13.39
C GLY A 243 5.54 -5.21 -13.25
N SER A 244 4.31 -4.77 -13.52
CA SER A 244 3.98 -3.36 -13.60
C SER A 244 4.08 -2.64 -12.27
N VAL A 245 4.52 -1.39 -12.31
CA VAL A 245 4.66 -0.51 -11.14
C VAL A 245 3.61 0.59 -11.22
N ARG A 246 2.74 0.64 -10.22
CA ARG A 246 1.71 1.67 -10.09
C ARG A 246 2.37 2.99 -9.70
N ILE A 247 1.97 4.09 -10.37
CA ILE A 247 2.36 5.46 -10.00
C ILE A 247 1.15 6.39 -9.94
N ARG A 248 1.32 7.55 -9.29
CA ARG A 248 0.44 8.73 -9.43
C ARG A 248 1.07 9.69 -10.44
N VAL A 249 0.22 10.34 -11.24
CA VAL A 249 0.57 11.52 -12.04
C VAL A 249 -0.46 12.61 -11.79
N VAL A 250 -0.12 13.86 -12.07
CA VAL A 250 -1.11 14.96 -12.15
C VAL A 250 -1.50 15.13 -13.60
N TRP A 251 -2.70 14.67 -13.94
CA TRP A 251 -3.19 14.66 -15.31
C TRP A 251 -3.78 16.00 -15.72
N LYS A 252 -3.40 16.46 -16.90
CA LYS A 252 -3.92 17.66 -17.56
C LYS A 252 -4.04 17.38 -19.05
N ASN A 253 -5.27 17.49 -19.62
CA ASN A 253 -5.51 17.15 -21.02
C ASN A 253 -4.62 17.91 -22.01
N SER A 254 -4.29 19.17 -21.72
CA SER A 254 -3.41 19.99 -22.59
C SER A 254 -1.94 19.54 -22.58
N ALA A 255 -1.53 18.72 -21.60
CA ALA A 255 -0.19 18.14 -21.53
C ALA A 255 -0.05 16.84 -22.34
N TYR A 256 -1.16 16.29 -22.84
CA TYR A 256 -1.20 15.09 -23.66
C TYR A 256 -1.19 15.42 -25.15
N ASN A 257 -0.30 14.78 -25.90
CA ASN A 257 -0.25 14.86 -27.36
C ASN A 257 -0.92 13.62 -27.98
N PRO A 258 -2.15 13.73 -28.50
CA PRO A 258 -2.86 12.57 -29.06
C PRO A 258 -2.25 12.03 -30.37
N GLY A 259 -1.41 12.81 -31.05
CA GLY A 259 -0.76 12.39 -32.30
C GLY A 259 0.44 11.46 -32.07
N THR A 260 1.03 11.51 -30.88
CA THR A 260 2.20 10.69 -30.50
C THR A 260 1.97 9.91 -29.22
N PHE A 261 0.77 10.04 -28.61
CA PHE A 261 0.40 9.42 -27.34
C PHE A 261 1.32 9.80 -26.18
N ALA A 262 1.96 10.97 -26.25
CA ALA A 262 2.97 11.43 -25.30
C ALA A 262 2.39 12.39 -24.27
N PHE A 263 2.80 12.25 -23.02
CA PHE A 263 2.38 13.09 -21.90
C PHE A 263 3.58 13.70 -21.17
N PHE A 264 3.53 15.01 -20.97
CA PHE A 264 4.47 15.76 -20.14
C PHE A 264 3.79 17.00 -19.55
N ASN A 265 3.67 17.04 -18.22
CA ASN A 265 3.03 18.13 -17.47
C ASN A 265 4.05 18.95 -16.66
N PRO A 266 4.77 19.89 -17.27
CA PRO A 266 5.80 20.66 -16.58
C PRO A 266 5.27 21.58 -15.48
N ASP A 267 3.99 21.97 -15.55
CA ASP A 267 3.36 22.93 -14.65
C ASP A 267 2.90 22.28 -13.34
N GLY A 268 2.62 20.99 -13.36
CA GLY A 268 2.15 20.24 -12.20
C GLY A 268 0.71 20.54 -11.77
N ASP A 269 -0.06 21.28 -12.56
CA ASP A 269 -1.48 21.56 -12.32
C ASP A 269 -2.38 20.50 -13.00
N GLY A 270 -3.52 20.20 -12.38
CA GLY A 270 -4.46 19.19 -12.89
C GLY A 270 -5.07 18.32 -11.80
N GLY A 271 -5.54 17.13 -12.19
CA GLY A 271 -6.14 16.16 -11.28
C GLY A 271 -5.26 14.94 -11.07
N GLY A 272 -5.30 14.35 -9.87
CA GLY A 272 -4.57 13.12 -9.57
C GLY A 272 -5.10 11.92 -10.35
N HIS A 273 -4.20 11.17 -11.00
CA HIS A 273 -4.51 9.97 -11.77
C HIS A 273 -3.53 8.84 -11.46
N ALA A 274 -4.03 7.63 -11.30
CA ALA A 274 -3.22 6.44 -11.10
C ALA A 274 -3.07 5.68 -12.42
N VAL A 275 -1.82 5.33 -12.75
CA VAL A 275 -1.45 4.59 -13.97
C VAL A 275 -0.29 3.64 -13.66
N ASN A 276 0.03 2.71 -14.56
CA ASN A 276 1.08 1.72 -14.34
C ASN A 276 2.23 1.86 -15.34
N ILE A 277 3.46 1.91 -14.83
CA ILE A 277 4.67 1.74 -15.65
C ILE A 277 4.74 0.27 -16.05
N VAL A 278 4.72 0.01 -17.35
CA VAL A 278 4.83 -1.33 -17.93
C VAL A 278 6.10 -1.51 -18.77
N GLY A 279 6.89 -0.44 -18.91
CA GLY A 279 8.12 -0.47 -19.69
C GLY A 279 8.75 0.91 -19.81
N TRP A 280 9.72 1.01 -20.69
CA TRP A 280 10.43 2.24 -21.01
C TRP A 280 11.05 2.21 -22.41
N ASP A 281 11.35 3.40 -22.91
CA ASP A 281 12.14 3.63 -24.12
C ASP A 281 13.06 4.84 -23.87
N ASP A 282 14.37 4.58 -23.73
CA ASP A 282 15.37 5.62 -23.43
C ASP A 282 15.60 6.56 -24.62
N ASP A 283 15.26 6.09 -25.83
CA ASP A 283 15.45 6.83 -27.08
C ASP A 283 14.16 7.54 -27.53
N TYR A 284 13.04 7.47 -26.75
CA TYR A 284 11.78 8.12 -27.13
C TYR A 284 11.98 9.62 -27.32
N PRO A 285 11.66 10.18 -28.53
CA PRO A 285 12.06 11.54 -28.87
C PRO A 285 11.39 12.61 -28.02
N ALA A 286 12.16 13.58 -27.52
CA ALA A 286 11.65 14.76 -26.81
C ALA A 286 10.63 15.56 -27.62
N GLY A 287 10.77 15.61 -28.94
CA GLY A 287 9.85 16.32 -29.84
C GLY A 287 8.45 15.72 -29.97
N ASN A 288 8.20 14.54 -29.39
CA ASN A 288 6.88 13.92 -29.38
C ASN A 288 5.95 14.50 -28.29
N PHE A 289 6.50 15.18 -27.27
CA PHE A 289 5.73 15.78 -26.19
C PHE A 289 5.14 17.15 -26.58
N SER A 290 4.01 17.53 -25.97
CA SER A 290 3.38 18.84 -26.19
C SER A 290 4.22 20.02 -25.71
N ALA A 291 5.06 19.80 -24.70
CA ALA A 291 6.08 20.72 -24.20
C ALA A 291 7.44 20.04 -24.26
N ASP A 292 8.53 20.81 -24.37
CA ASP A 292 9.87 20.27 -24.50
C ASP A 292 10.43 19.80 -23.13
N PRO A 293 10.61 18.48 -22.91
CA PRO A 293 11.14 17.94 -21.65
C PRO A 293 12.67 18.07 -21.52
N LYS A 294 13.36 18.66 -22.49
CA LYS A 294 14.80 18.89 -22.57
C LYS A 294 15.66 17.62 -22.65
N ARG A 295 15.07 16.46 -22.73
CA ARG A 295 15.76 15.16 -22.90
C ARG A 295 14.84 14.13 -23.54
N ASN A 296 15.43 13.16 -24.23
CA ASN A 296 14.74 11.97 -24.70
C ASN A 296 14.41 11.02 -23.51
N GLY A 297 13.57 10.06 -23.80
CA GLY A 297 13.20 8.97 -22.92
C GLY A 297 11.81 9.11 -22.31
N ALA A 298 11.10 8.00 -22.28
CA ALA A 298 9.76 7.89 -21.74
C ALA A 298 9.54 6.55 -21.02
N TRP A 299 8.68 6.58 -20.02
CA TRP A 299 8.00 5.42 -19.50
C TRP A 299 6.88 5.00 -20.44
N ILE A 300 6.72 3.70 -20.66
CA ILE A 300 5.54 3.12 -21.32
C ILE A 300 4.52 2.87 -20.22
N MET A 301 3.34 3.48 -20.38
CA MET A 301 2.32 3.53 -19.35
C MET A 301 1.07 2.77 -19.78
N GLN A 302 0.53 1.94 -18.89
CA GLN A 302 -0.81 1.37 -19.01
C GLN A 302 -1.81 2.29 -18.31
N ASN A 303 -2.85 2.71 -19.05
CA ASN A 303 -3.96 3.50 -18.55
C ASN A 303 -5.17 2.59 -18.23
N SER A 304 -6.26 3.17 -17.74
CA SER A 304 -7.53 2.52 -17.44
C SER A 304 -8.71 3.18 -18.16
N TRP A 305 -8.52 3.60 -19.43
CA TRP A 305 -9.52 4.29 -20.24
C TRP A 305 -9.89 3.53 -21.52
N GLY A 306 -9.77 2.21 -21.47
CA GLY A 306 -10.11 1.31 -22.56
C GLY A 306 -9.08 1.29 -23.71
N GLU A 307 -9.21 0.27 -24.56
CA GLU A 307 -8.28 0.04 -25.68
C GLU A 307 -8.39 1.05 -26.81
N ASN A 308 -9.53 1.78 -26.89
CA ASN A 308 -9.74 2.80 -27.92
C ASN A 308 -9.07 4.14 -27.61
N TRP A 309 -8.48 4.30 -26.43
CA TRP A 309 -7.75 5.48 -26.01
C TRP A 309 -6.23 5.27 -26.17
N GLY A 310 -5.51 6.33 -26.57
CA GLY A 310 -4.04 6.29 -26.69
C GLY A 310 -3.53 5.27 -27.71
N ASP A 311 -2.37 4.68 -27.44
CA ASP A 311 -1.79 3.55 -28.19
C ASP A 311 -2.38 2.23 -27.66
N SER A 312 -3.62 1.92 -28.05
CA SER A 312 -4.35 0.73 -27.54
C SER A 312 -4.45 0.68 -26.01
N GLY A 313 -4.76 1.84 -25.38
CA GLY A 313 -4.85 2.01 -23.93
C GLY A 313 -3.54 2.40 -23.27
N PHE A 314 -2.44 2.49 -24.02
CA PHE A 314 -1.12 2.88 -23.52
C PHE A 314 -0.76 4.31 -23.92
N PHE A 315 0.24 4.88 -23.24
CA PHE A 315 0.81 6.19 -23.57
C PHE A 315 2.27 6.28 -23.11
N TYR A 316 2.95 7.36 -23.47
CA TYR A 316 4.35 7.59 -23.16
C TYR A 316 4.50 8.78 -22.22
N LEU A 317 4.99 8.54 -20.99
CA LEU A 317 5.21 9.57 -19.97
C LEU A 317 6.68 9.98 -19.97
N SER A 318 6.95 11.29 -20.11
CA SER A 318 8.32 11.79 -20.07
C SER A 318 9.03 11.43 -18.76
N TYR A 319 10.29 11.02 -18.82
CA TYR A 319 11.16 10.90 -17.64
C TYR A 319 11.34 12.21 -16.86
N ALA A 320 11.09 13.35 -17.52
CA ALA A 320 11.23 14.67 -16.91
C ALA A 320 9.93 15.16 -16.25
N ASP A 321 8.86 14.35 -16.26
CA ASP A 321 7.59 14.77 -15.67
C ASP A 321 7.72 14.92 -14.14
N PRO A 322 7.52 16.13 -13.58
CA PRO A 322 7.71 16.39 -12.16
C PRO A 322 6.55 15.89 -11.29
N THR A 323 5.47 15.41 -11.90
CA THR A 323 4.24 15.04 -11.18
C THR A 323 4.20 13.57 -10.76
N ILE A 324 5.19 12.79 -11.18
CA ILE A 324 5.26 11.37 -10.87
C ILE A 324 5.46 11.19 -9.36
N GLY A 325 4.53 10.49 -8.71
CA GLY A 325 4.56 10.24 -7.27
C GLY A 325 4.36 8.78 -6.91
N THR A 326 4.99 8.40 -5.81
CA THR A 326 4.83 7.15 -5.06
C THR A 326 4.80 5.87 -5.93
N PRO A 327 5.89 5.52 -6.66
CA PRO A 327 5.98 4.25 -7.36
C PRO A 327 5.76 3.10 -6.38
N SER A 328 4.77 2.26 -6.65
CA SER A 328 4.34 1.18 -5.74
C SER A 328 4.21 -0.12 -6.51
N LEU A 329 4.86 -1.18 -6.00
CA LEU A 329 4.81 -2.53 -6.55
C LEU A 329 4.02 -3.42 -5.60
N TYR A 330 2.92 -4.02 -6.09
CA TYR A 330 2.07 -4.93 -5.33
C TYR A 330 2.47 -6.37 -5.61
N LEU A 331 2.74 -7.14 -4.54
CA LEU A 331 3.17 -8.53 -4.62
C LEU A 331 2.16 -9.44 -3.92
N GLY A 332 1.67 -10.44 -4.66
CA GLY A 332 0.66 -11.37 -4.18
C GLY A 332 1.22 -12.65 -3.57
N GLY A 333 0.34 -13.37 -2.87
CA GLY A 333 0.54 -14.72 -2.34
C GLY A 333 -0.77 -15.50 -2.38
N THR A 334 -0.70 -16.83 -2.20
CA THR A 334 -1.87 -17.69 -2.26
C THR A 334 -2.77 -17.52 -1.03
N THR A 335 -4.08 -17.77 -1.20
CA THR A 335 -5.05 -17.74 -0.09
C THR A 335 -4.85 -18.86 0.92
N THR A 336 -4.15 -19.92 0.54
CA THR A 336 -3.89 -21.11 1.39
C THR A 336 -2.68 -20.98 2.31
N GLU A 337 -1.93 -19.89 2.20
CA GLU A 337 -0.72 -19.68 3.01
C GLU A 337 -1.04 -19.45 4.49
N PHE A 338 -2.20 -18.84 4.77
CA PHE A 338 -2.71 -18.54 6.11
C PHE A 338 -4.22 -18.81 6.21
N GLU A 339 -4.72 -19.07 7.42
CA GLU A 339 -6.12 -19.39 7.70
C GLU A 339 -6.83 -18.30 8.49
N HIS A 340 -6.15 -17.73 9.49
CA HIS A 340 -6.69 -16.66 10.31
C HIS A 340 -5.80 -15.42 10.23
N ILE A 341 -6.46 -14.27 10.33
CA ILE A 341 -5.84 -12.95 10.48
C ILE A 341 -6.24 -12.36 11.83
N TYR A 342 -5.27 -11.88 12.58
CA TYR A 342 -5.44 -11.09 13.78
C TYR A 342 -5.06 -9.65 13.48
N GLN A 343 -5.98 -8.71 13.62
CA GLN A 343 -5.77 -7.30 13.29
C GLN A 343 -6.70 -6.37 14.08
N TYR A 344 -6.25 -5.13 14.27
CA TYR A 344 -7.03 -4.02 14.82
C TYR A 344 -6.98 -2.78 13.92
N ASP A 345 -6.26 -2.84 12.81
CA ASP A 345 -5.99 -1.76 11.86
C ASP A 345 -6.59 -2.04 10.46
N PRO A 346 -7.94 -2.20 10.32
CA PRO A 346 -8.56 -2.51 9.03
C PRO A 346 -8.44 -1.40 7.99
N LEU A 347 -8.23 -0.13 8.40
CA LEU A 347 -8.02 1.00 7.51
C LEU A 347 -6.54 1.27 7.21
N GLY A 348 -5.64 0.48 7.84
CA GLY A 348 -4.21 0.49 7.55
C GLY A 348 -3.49 1.78 7.96
N TRP A 349 -2.36 2.02 7.33
CA TRP A 349 -1.45 3.09 7.72
C TRP A 349 -1.92 4.46 7.24
N VAL A 350 -2.25 5.36 8.16
CA VAL A 350 -2.73 6.72 7.90
C VAL A 350 -1.92 7.78 8.62
N GLU A 351 -1.15 7.40 9.64
CA GLU A 351 -0.34 8.30 10.47
C GLU A 351 0.90 7.57 10.99
N SER A 352 1.89 8.30 11.46
CA SER A 352 3.10 7.75 12.07
C SER A 352 3.40 8.40 13.42
N TYR A 353 4.05 7.63 14.31
CA TYR A 353 4.42 8.09 15.64
C TYR A 353 5.88 7.73 15.95
N GLY A 354 6.55 8.56 16.75
CA GLY A 354 7.93 8.32 17.15
C GLY A 354 8.31 9.02 18.43
N PHE A 355 9.53 8.71 18.90
CA PHE A 355 10.11 9.18 20.15
C PHE A 355 11.39 10.00 19.91
N GLU A 356 11.41 10.82 18.84
CA GLU A 356 12.62 11.54 18.40
C GLU A 356 13.81 10.60 18.11
N SER A 357 13.51 9.38 17.71
CA SER A 357 14.46 8.30 17.46
C SER A 357 14.07 7.52 16.19
N GLU A 358 15.05 7.10 15.43
CA GLU A 358 14.84 6.19 14.29
C GLU A 358 14.32 4.80 14.72
N THR A 359 14.33 4.50 16.03
CA THR A 359 13.92 3.21 16.59
C THR A 359 12.81 3.40 17.59
N ALA A 360 11.75 2.59 17.45
CA ALA A 360 10.71 2.43 18.47
C ALA A 360 10.23 0.97 18.52
N ALA A 361 9.51 0.63 19.57
CA ALA A 361 8.79 -0.62 19.71
C ALA A 361 7.29 -0.38 19.70
N PHE A 362 6.54 -1.28 19.06
CA PHE A 362 5.09 -1.30 19.08
C PHE A 362 4.57 -2.73 19.17
N ALA A 363 3.37 -2.90 19.70
CA ALA A 363 2.82 -4.21 19.96
C ALA A 363 1.30 -4.23 19.86
N ASN A 364 0.76 -5.41 19.51
CA ASN A 364 -0.65 -5.76 19.71
C ASN A 364 -0.77 -6.96 20.63
N ILE A 365 -1.81 -6.96 21.48
CA ILE A 365 -2.24 -8.13 22.26
C ILE A 365 -3.48 -8.71 21.58
N PHE A 366 -3.41 -9.96 21.15
CA PHE A 366 -4.50 -10.70 20.54
C PHE A 366 -4.97 -11.86 21.41
N THR A 367 -6.20 -12.31 21.18
CA THR A 367 -6.74 -13.56 21.77
C THR A 367 -6.87 -14.62 20.69
N ALA A 368 -6.26 -15.78 20.88
CA ALA A 368 -6.26 -16.86 19.93
C ALA A 368 -7.67 -17.43 19.72
N VAL A 369 -8.09 -17.57 18.45
CA VAL A 369 -9.41 -18.12 18.09
C VAL A 369 -9.44 -19.64 18.13
N GLY A 370 -8.32 -20.29 17.94
CA GLY A 370 -8.16 -21.74 17.90
C GLY A 370 -8.08 -22.30 16.48
N PRO A 371 -7.74 -23.60 16.36
CA PRO A 371 -7.60 -24.25 15.06
C PRO A 371 -8.94 -24.35 14.33
N ASP A 372 -8.92 -24.32 13.00
CA ASP A 372 -10.08 -24.56 12.16
C ASP A 372 -10.56 -26.01 12.34
N ALA A 373 -11.74 -26.18 12.93
CA ALA A 373 -12.32 -27.49 13.21
C ALA A 373 -12.60 -28.30 11.92
N SER A 374 -12.83 -27.64 10.78
CA SER A 374 -13.06 -28.31 9.49
C SER A 374 -11.84 -29.04 8.96
N LYS A 375 -10.66 -28.69 9.42
CA LYS A 375 -9.36 -29.28 9.03
C LYS A 375 -8.86 -30.38 9.97
N SER A 376 -9.67 -30.76 10.96
CA SER A 376 -9.32 -31.84 11.88
C SER A 376 -9.40 -33.20 11.16
N THR A 377 -8.26 -33.83 10.92
CA THR A 377 -8.12 -35.17 10.30
C THR A 377 -8.09 -36.30 11.35
N GLY A 378 -8.72 -36.10 12.53
CA GLY A 378 -8.80 -37.10 13.61
C GLY A 378 -7.63 -37.08 14.62
N GLY A 379 -6.67 -36.16 14.45
CA GLY A 379 -5.60 -35.87 15.42
C GLY A 379 -5.90 -34.61 16.24
N ARG A 380 -5.09 -34.35 17.25
CA ARG A 380 -5.14 -33.10 18.01
C ARG A 380 -4.59 -31.96 17.14
N THR A 381 -5.47 -31.14 16.61
CA THR A 381 -5.11 -29.93 15.85
C THR A 381 -4.69 -28.80 16.80
N THR A 382 -3.77 -27.99 16.36
CA THR A 382 -3.25 -26.82 17.09
C THR A 382 -3.15 -25.67 16.11
N GLU A 383 -3.49 -24.48 16.55
CA GLU A 383 -3.24 -23.25 15.81
C GLU A 383 -1.78 -22.80 16.01
N PHE A 384 -1.14 -22.37 14.93
CA PHE A 384 0.23 -21.88 14.95
C PHE A 384 0.31 -20.50 14.30
N LEU A 385 0.87 -19.52 14.99
CA LEU A 385 1.29 -18.27 14.36
C LEU A 385 2.44 -18.59 13.39
N ARG A 386 2.30 -18.06 12.18
CA ARG A 386 3.20 -18.32 11.05
C ARG A 386 3.87 -17.07 10.50
N ALA A 387 3.16 -15.94 10.48
CA ALA A 387 3.68 -14.69 9.95
C ALA A 387 3.12 -13.48 10.71
N VAL A 388 3.78 -12.35 10.50
CA VAL A 388 3.39 -11.03 11.01
C VAL A 388 3.51 -10.02 9.89
N SER A 389 2.61 -9.04 9.82
CA SER A 389 2.76 -7.93 8.88
C SER A 389 2.69 -6.58 9.56
N PHE A 390 3.42 -5.63 8.99
CA PHE A 390 3.47 -4.24 9.40
C PHE A 390 3.96 -3.35 8.25
N TYR A 391 3.91 -2.04 8.44
CA TYR A 391 4.45 -1.08 7.49
C TYR A 391 5.80 -0.55 7.96
N ALA A 392 6.66 -0.20 7.03
CA ALA A 392 7.93 0.47 7.28
C ALA A 392 8.07 1.72 6.41
N ALA A 393 8.45 2.83 7.02
CA ALA A 393 8.55 4.12 6.34
C ALA A 393 9.83 4.31 5.52
N GLN A 394 10.79 3.38 5.62
CA GLN A 394 12.09 3.50 4.95
C GLN A 394 12.58 2.17 4.39
N ALA A 395 13.32 2.25 3.29
CA ALA A 395 14.16 1.16 2.84
C ALA A 395 15.33 0.93 3.81
N ASN A 396 15.85 -0.29 3.83
CA ASN A 396 16.88 -0.75 4.77
C ASN A 396 16.47 -0.66 6.25
N ALA A 397 15.17 -0.52 6.53
CA ALA A 397 14.65 -0.64 7.89
C ALA A 397 15.01 -2.01 8.47
N SER A 398 15.45 -2.04 9.72
CA SER A 398 15.71 -3.29 10.42
C SER A 398 14.63 -3.56 11.47
N TYR A 399 14.30 -4.84 11.65
CA TYR A 399 13.24 -5.23 12.57
C TYR A 399 13.66 -6.39 13.46
N ARG A 400 13.05 -6.43 14.65
CA ARG A 400 12.99 -7.56 15.55
C ARG A 400 11.54 -7.79 15.94
N ILE A 401 10.97 -8.93 15.55
CA ILE A 401 9.63 -9.37 15.91
C ILE A 401 9.76 -10.36 17.05
N GLU A 402 9.06 -10.14 18.17
CA GLU A 402 8.96 -11.08 19.27
C GLU A 402 7.52 -11.57 19.42
N VAL A 403 7.34 -12.85 19.71
CA VAL A 403 6.04 -13.42 20.06
C VAL A 403 6.09 -13.91 21.51
N ARG A 404 5.10 -13.51 22.31
CA ARG A 404 4.93 -13.91 23.70
C ARG A 404 3.55 -14.53 23.90
N ARG A 405 3.44 -15.50 24.80
CA ARG A 405 2.21 -16.23 25.11
C ARG A 405 1.83 -16.06 26.57
N GLY A 406 0.51 -16.20 26.87
CA GLY A 406 -0.01 -16.03 28.22
C GLY A 406 0.27 -14.64 28.77
N VAL A 407 0.09 -13.61 27.96
CA VAL A 407 0.35 -12.22 28.37
C VAL A 407 -0.80 -11.69 29.23
N ASP A 408 -0.45 -10.83 30.19
CA ASP A 408 -1.42 -10.12 31.00
C ASP A 408 -2.11 -9.02 30.17
N GLU A 409 -3.33 -8.67 30.57
CA GLU A 409 -4.06 -7.58 29.96
C GLU A 409 -3.30 -6.26 30.13
N GLY A 410 -3.19 -5.48 29.04
CA GLY A 410 -2.47 -4.21 29.05
C GLY A 410 -0.94 -4.31 29.18
N ALA A 411 -0.37 -5.50 29.19
CA ALA A 411 1.07 -5.70 29.39
C ALA A 411 1.71 -6.54 28.26
N PRO A 412 1.93 -5.99 27.04
CA PRO A 412 2.42 -6.76 25.89
C PRO A 412 3.83 -7.35 26.08
N GLY A 413 4.62 -6.80 27.00
CA GLY A 413 5.94 -7.32 27.37
C GLY A 413 5.94 -8.46 28.39
N SER A 414 4.76 -8.79 28.97
CA SER A 414 4.60 -9.87 29.96
C SER A 414 4.57 -11.26 29.32
N GLY A 415 4.26 -12.27 30.09
CA GLY A 415 4.11 -13.66 29.63
C GLY A 415 5.42 -14.31 29.20
N THR A 416 5.29 -15.46 28.54
CA THR A 416 6.44 -16.28 28.13
C THR A 416 6.92 -15.89 26.75
N PHE A 417 8.16 -15.46 26.64
CA PHE A 417 8.84 -15.28 25.33
C PHE A 417 8.99 -16.62 24.62
N ILE A 418 8.56 -16.72 23.37
CA ILE A 418 8.60 -17.97 22.59
C ILE A 418 9.59 -17.88 21.44
N ASN A 419 9.59 -16.77 20.70
CA ASN A 419 10.36 -16.66 19.46
C ASN A 419 10.75 -15.22 19.17
N ALA A 420 11.88 -15.06 18.48
CA ALA A 420 12.26 -13.82 17.82
C ALA A 420 12.62 -14.08 16.36
N THR A 421 12.16 -13.18 15.49
CA THR A 421 12.51 -13.12 14.07
C THR A 421 13.15 -11.77 13.82
N VAL A 422 14.36 -11.77 13.26
CA VAL A 422 15.12 -10.54 12.96
C VAL A 422 15.43 -10.47 11.48
N GLY A 423 15.49 -9.27 10.95
CA GLY A 423 15.81 -9.06 9.53
C GLY A 423 15.87 -7.59 9.17
N SER A 424 15.95 -7.35 7.86
CA SER A 424 15.88 -6.01 7.28
C SER A 424 14.93 -6.01 6.09
N LEU A 425 14.33 -4.84 5.83
CA LEU A 425 13.40 -4.59 4.74
C LEU A 425 14.13 -3.78 3.68
N ALA A 426 14.08 -4.25 2.49
CA ALA A 426 14.82 -3.63 1.42
C ALA A 426 14.06 -2.48 0.74
N ALA A 427 12.77 -2.36 0.99
CA ALA A 427 11.93 -1.26 0.51
C ALA A 427 11.06 -0.72 1.66
N ALA A 428 10.64 0.53 1.57
CA ALA A 428 9.52 1.04 2.35
C ALA A 428 8.21 0.36 1.91
N GLY A 429 7.18 0.36 2.75
CA GLY A 429 5.86 -0.14 2.40
C GLY A 429 5.28 -1.18 3.35
N TYR A 430 4.37 -2.01 2.85
CA TYR A 430 3.71 -3.08 3.61
C TYR A 430 4.46 -4.40 3.44
N HIS A 431 4.71 -5.10 4.54
CA HIS A 431 5.50 -6.33 4.54
C HIS A 431 4.88 -7.43 5.38
N THR A 432 4.74 -8.63 4.81
CA THR A 432 4.42 -9.86 5.53
C THR A 432 5.69 -10.67 5.76
N ILE A 433 6.04 -10.87 7.02
CA ILE A 433 7.29 -11.52 7.47
C ILE A 433 6.96 -12.88 8.06
N MET A 434 7.52 -13.93 7.47
CA MET A 434 7.41 -15.27 8.03
C MET A 434 8.20 -15.36 9.32
N LEU A 435 7.59 -15.90 10.37
CA LEU A 435 8.29 -16.17 11.63
C LEU A 435 9.36 -17.24 11.44
N SER A 436 10.50 -17.10 12.11
CA SER A 436 11.61 -18.06 12.05
C SER A 436 11.22 -19.45 12.57
N LYS A 437 10.15 -19.53 13.37
CA LYS A 437 9.53 -20.77 13.87
C LYS A 437 8.04 -20.57 14.01
N LEU A 438 7.27 -21.64 13.78
CA LEU A 438 5.86 -21.68 14.12
C LEU A 438 5.68 -21.57 15.64
N VAL A 439 4.73 -20.75 16.09
CA VAL A 439 4.42 -20.55 17.50
C VAL A 439 3.04 -21.14 17.80
N PRO A 440 2.96 -22.26 18.55
CA PRO A 440 1.67 -22.84 18.92
C PRO A 440 0.94 -21.90 19.87
N ILE A 441 -0.36 -21.66 19.63
CA ILE A 441 -1.25 -20.88 20.49
C ILE A 441 -2.49 -21.71 20.82
N SER A 442 -3.07 -21.49 22.02
CA SER A 442 -4.24 -22.22 22.49
C SER A 442 -5.50 -21.37 22.40
N PRO A 443 -6.68 -21.95 22.09
CA PRO A 443 -7.93 -21.19 22.04
C PRO A 443 -8.15 -20.36 23.32
N GLY A 444 -8.50 -19.08 23.17
CA GLY A 444 -8.71 -18.17 24.30
C GLY A 444 -7.44 -17.65 24.99
N GLU A 445 -6.26 -18.15 24.59
CA GLU A 445 -4.98 -17.66 25.13
C GLU A 445 -4.66 -16.27 24.58
N ARG A 446 -4.27 -15.34 25.45
CA ARG A 446 -3.71 -14.05 25.02
C ARG A 446 -2.26 -14.23 24.60
N PHE A 447 -1.92 -13.66 23.46
CA PHE A 447 -0.54 -13.57 22.97
C PHE A 447 -0.25 -12.15 22.50
N SER A 448 0.99 -11.74 22.56
CA SER A 448 1.43 -10.48 21.98
C SER A 448 2.41 -10.69 20.84
N VAL A 449 2.31 -9.80 19.87
CA VAL A 449 3.34 -9.59 18.86
C VAL A 449 3.96 -8.23 19.13
N VAL A 450 5.28 -8.23 19.36
CA VAL A 450 6.07 -7.03 19.62
C VAL A 450 7.02 -6.82 18.45
N VAL A 451 7.00 -5.65 17.84
CA VAL A 451 7.93 -5.26 16.78
C VAL A 451 8.80 -4.12 17.28
N ARG A 452 10.11 -4.30 17.25
CA ARG A 452 11.08 -3.21 17.34
C ARG A 452 11.55 -2.89 15.94
N LEU A 453 11.27 -1.67 15.47
CA LEU A 453 11.56 -1.22 14.11
C LEU A 453 12.53 -0.05 14.16
N THR A 454 13.56 -0.11 13.32
CA THR A 454 14.48 1.00 13.08
C THR A 454 14.33 1.45 11.63
N THR A 455 14.03 2.71 11.41
CA THR A 455 13.81 3.36 10.10
C THR A 455 14.89 4.40 9.87
N PRO A 456 16.00 4.08 9.18
CA PRO A 456 17.14 5.00 9.02
C PRO A 456 16.71 6.33 8.40
N GLY A 457 17.04 7.45 9.07
CA GLY A 457 16.72 8.80 8.62
C GLY A 457 15.27 9.25 8.87
N TYR A 458 14.42 8.43 9.52
CA TYR A 458 13.04 8.77 9.82
C TYR A 458 12.70 8.55 11.30
N LEU A 459 12.23 9.60 11.96
CA LEU A 459 12.06 9.63 13.43
C LEU A 459 10.69 9.15 13.92
N PHE A 460 9.79 8.71 13.02
CA PHE A 460 8.43 8.25 13.34
C PHE A 460 8.22 6.79 12.90
N PRO A 461 8.94 5.82 13.48
CA PRO A 461 8.96 4.45 12.97
C PRO A 461 7.67 3.65 13.19
N VAL A 462 6.71 4.13 14.00
CA VAL A 462 5.49 3.40 14.34
C VAL A 462 4.36 3.75 13.38
N PRO A 463 3.90 2.82 12.52
CA PRO A 463 2.77 3.04 11.64
C PRO A 463 1.44 2.91 12.39
N LEU A 464 0.52 3.85 12.19
CA LEU A 464 -0.74 3.94 12.90
C LEU A 464 -1.96 3.99 11.98
N GLU A 465 -3.04 3.35 12.42
CA GLU A 465 -4.40 3.64 12.03
C GLU A 465 -5.01 4.60 13.04
N GLN A 466 -5.62 5.71 12.58
CA GLN A 466 -6.36 6.63 13.42
C GLN A 466 -7.44 7.37 12.63
N PRO A 467 -8.44 7.99 13.30
CA PRO A 467 -9.38 8.86 12.62
C PRO A 467 -8.69 10.11 12.07
N VAL A 468 -8.72 10.26 10.75
CA VAL A 468 -8.33 11.49 10.05
C VAL A 468 -9.55 11.98 9.29
N GLN A 469 -10.01 13.19 9.60
CA GLN A 469 -11.24 13.76 9.04
C GLN A 469 -11.23 13.72 7.50
N GLY A 470 -12.31 13.18 6.92
CA GLY A 470 -12.48 13.04 5.47
C GLY A 470 -11.58 12.01 4.81
N TYR A 471 -10.88 11.16 5.59
CA TYR A 471 -10.03 10.11 5.07
C TYR A 471 -10.25 8.75 5.74
N SER A 472 -10.16 8.68 7.07
CA SER A 472 -10.28 7.46 7.89
C SER A 472 -11.13 7.70 9.15
N ASP A 473 -12.19 8.48 9.03
CA ASP A 473 -13.08 8.88 10.15
C ASP A 473 -13.64 7.70 10.94
N LYS A 474 -13.73 6.53 10.30
CA LYS A 474 -14.32 5.31 10.85
C LYS A 474 -13.32 4.45 11.62
N ALA A 475 -12.07 4.86 11.76
CA ALA A 475 -11.10 4.13 12.58
C ALA A 475 -11.59 4.03 14.03
N THR A 476 -11.43 2.85 14.63
CA THR A 476 -11.84 2.56 16.00
C THR A 476 -10.77 1.76 16.72
N ALA A 477 -10.62 1.99 18.03
CA ALA A 477 -9.72 1.23 18.87
C ALA A 477 -10.31 1.05 20.28
N LEU A 478 -9.96 -0.07 20.91
CA LEU A 478 -10.28 -0.34 22.30
C LEU A 478 -8.97 -0.35 23.13
N THR A 479 -9.07 0.10 24.38
CA THR A 479 -7.99 -0.01 25.36
C THR A 479 -7.56 -1.46 25.49
N GLY A 480 -6.25 -1.70 25.59
CA GLY A 480 -5.68 -3.04 25.71
C GLY A 480 -5.33 -3.74 24.39
N GLN A 481 -5.58 -3.08 23.25
CA GLN A 481 -5.29 -3.64 21.93
C GLN A 481 -3.87 -3.33 21.44
N SER A 482 -3.48 -2.05 21.42
CA SER A 482 -2.29 -1.54 20.77
C SER A 482 -1.42 -0.71 21.70
N PHE A 483 -0.12 -0.91 21.64
CA PHE A 483 0.85 -0.31 22.55
C PHE A 483 2.09 0.20 21.83
N VAL A 484 2.69 1.26 22.38
CA VAL A 484 3.97 1.81 21.91
C VAL A 484 4.96 1.97 23.06
N SER A 485 6.24 1.94 22.72
CA SER A 485 7.34 2.09 23.67
C SER A 485 8.58 2.64 22.96
N PRO A 486 9.38 3.51 23.57
CA PRO A 486 10.63 3.95 22.97
C PRO A 486 11.66 2.81 22.85
N ASP A 487 11.66 1.85 23.78
CA ASP A 487 12.68 0.81 23.88
C ASP A 487 12.16 -0.62 24.07
N GLY A 488 10.84 -0.79 24.29
CA GLY A 488 10.19 -2.08 24.55
C GLY A 488 10.14 -2.47 26.02
N SER A 489 10.54 -1.59 26.96
CA SER A 489 10.53 -1.87 28.40
C SER A 489 9.28 -1.32 29.11
N VAL A 490 8.90 -0.10 28.82
CA VAL A 490 7.71 0.56 29.34
C VAL A 490 6.74 0.80 28.19
N TRP A 491 5.48 0.41 28.37
CA TRP A 491 4.48 0.42 27.33
C TRP A 491 3.37 1.43 27.65
N THR A 492 2.96 2.17 26.65
CA THR A 492 1.81 3.10 26.70
C THR A 492 0.74 2.57 25.74
N ASP A 493 -0.49 2.47 26.21
CA ASP A 493 -1.65 2.12 25.36
C ASP A 493 -1.92 3.27 24.39
N MET A 494 -2.12 2.95 23.12
CA MET A 494 -2.34 3.96 22.08
C MET A 494 -3.59 4.79 22.32
N THR A 495 -4.63 4.23 22.96
CA THR A 495 -5.86 4.96 23.28
C THR A 495 -5.67 6.05 24.34
N GLU A 496 -4.59 6.00 25.13
CA GLU A 496 -4.19 7.06 26.06
C GLU A 496 -3.53 8.25 25.34
N LEU A 497 -2.88 8.01 24.19
CA LEU A 497 -2.22 9.03 23.39
C LEU A 497 -3.19 9.66 22.38
N ALA A 498 -3.99 8.83 21.71
CA ALA A 498 -5.02 9.28 20.78
C ALA A 498 -6.19 8.29 20.74
N LYS A 499 -7.41 8.82 20.81
CA LYS A 499 -8.63 8.00 20.74
C LYS A 499 -8.74 7.28 19.41
N ASN A 500 -9.29 6.07 19.44
CA ASN A 500 -9.55 5.26 18.24
C ASN A 500 -8.29 5.02 17.38
N THR A 501 -7.12 4.86 18.02
CA THR A 501 -5.84 4.69 17.34
C THR A 501 -5.23 3.34 17.67
N ASN A 502 -4.87 2.59 16.61
CA ASN A 502 -4.16 1.31 16.69
C ASN A 502 -2.81 1.38 15.99
N VAL A 503 -1.86 0.54 16.39
CA VAL A 503 -0.67 0.30 15.58
C VAL A 503 -1.00 -0.63 14.42
N CYS A 504 -0.45 -0.37 13.24
CA CYS A 504 -0.63 -1.21 12.05
C CYS A 504 0.22 -2.47 12.15
N LEU A 505 -0.33 -3.49 12.80
CA LEU A 505 0.33 -4.74 13.09
C LEU A 505 -0.65 -5.90 13.05
N LYS A 506 -0.42 -6.85 12.13
CA LYS A 506 -1.26 -8.03 11.96
C LYS A 506 -0.46 -9.30 12.25
N ALA A 507 -1.16 -10.36 12.67
CA ALA A 507 -0.59 -11.69 12.79
C ALA A 507 -1.42 -12.70 12.00
N PHE A 508 -0.75 -13.74 11.48
CA PHE A 508 -1.37 -14.76 10.64
C PHE A 508 -1.07 -16.14 11.19
N SER A 509 -2.09 -17.00 11.16
CA SER A 509 -1.97 -18.36 11.67
C SER A 509 -2.40 -19.43 10.68
N VAL A 510 -2.02 -20.66 10.99
CA VAL A 510 -2.40 -21.89 10.28
C VAL A 510 -2.77 -22.95 11.29
N THR A 511 -3.63 -23.91 10.87
CA THR A 511 -3.92 -25.12 11.62
C THR A 511 -2.95 -26.23 11.24
N GLY A 512 -2.43 -26.94 12.23
CA GLY A 512 -1.53 -28.07 12.01
C GLY A 512 -1.71 -29.15 13.08
N THR A 513 -1.08 -30.31 12.88
CA THR A 513 -1.02 -31.40 13.87
C THR A 513 0.34 -31.40 14.57
N LEU A 514 0.33 -31.51 15.90
CA LEU A 514 1.56 -31.79 16.65
C LEU A 514 1.92 -33.26 16.44
N SER A 515 3.01 -33.53 15.72
CA SER A 515 3.55 -34.91 15.66
C SER A 515 4.13 -35.28 17.03
N SER A 516 3.72 -36.42 17.56
CA SER A 516 4.21 -36.95 18.84
C SER A 516 5.59 -37.63 18.72
N SER A 517 6.48 -37.19 17.83
CA SER A 517 7.83 -37.72 17.74
C SER A 517 8.71 -37.05 18.81
N SER A 518 9.10 -37.83 19.79
CA SER A 518 10.13 -37.54 20.80
C SER A 518 11.47 -37.33 20.08
N SER A 519 11.84 -36.12 19.81
CA SER A 519 13.21 -35.54 19.78
C SER A 519 13.22 -34.29 18.86
N SER A 520 13.48 -33.16 19.48
CA SER A 520 14.01 -31.90 18.91
C SER A 520 13.62 -31.55 17.47
N GLY A 521 12.41 -31.03 17.24
CA GLY A 521 12.02 -30.41 15.97
C GLY A 521 10.53 -30.55 15.71
N CYS A 522 9.76 -29.44 15.79
CA CYS A 522 8.40 -29.42 15.26
C CYS A 522 8.47 -29.50 13.74
N SER A 523 8.15 -30.67 13.15
CA SER A 523 7.80 -30.77 11.73
C SER A 523 6.29 -30.69 11.60
N VAL A 524 5.79 -29.76 10.81
CA VAL A 524 4.40 -29.73 10.40
C VAL A 524 4.33 -30.43 9.06
N ASP A 525 3.69 -31.60 9.00
CA ASP A 525 3.31 -32.21 7.73
C ASP A 525 2.19 -31.34 7.11
N SER A 526 2.60 -30.37 6.32
CA SER A 526 1.71 -29.71 5.38
C SER A 526 1.78 -30.50 4.07
N THR A 527 0.70 -31.15 3.68
CA THR A 527 0.55 -31.71 2.33
C THR A 527 0.41 -30.63 1.26
N ALA A 528 0.92 -29.44 1.50
CA ALA A 528 1.12 -28.39 0.51
C ALA A 528 2.57 -28.50 0.01
N ASN A 529 2.73 -28.87 -1.25
CA ASN A 529 4.00 -28.93 -1.95
C ASN A 529 4.78 -27.63 -1.75
N ILE A 530 5.83 -27.69 -0.93
CA ILE A 530 6.80 -26.61 -0.80
C ILE A 530 7.70 -26.68 -2.03
N TRP A 531 7.37 -25.90 -3.05
CA TRP A 531 8.35 -25.52 -4.07
C TRP A 531 9.19 -24.39 -3.49
N MET A 532 10.29 -24.78 -2.84
CA MET A 532 11.38 -23.88 -2.51
C MET A 532 12.06 -23.52 -3.82
N LEU A 533 11.73 -22.37 -4.42
CA LEU A 533 12.45 -21.79 -5.53
C LEU A 533 13.80 -21.26 -5.03
N LEU A 534 14.77 -22.17 -4.90
CA LEU A 534 16.17 -21.84 -5.04
C LEU A 534 16.38 -21.42 -6.49
N VAL A 535 16.50 -20.12 -6.74
CA VAL A 535 17.00 -19.61 -8.03
C VAL A 535 18.47 -19.97 -8.11
N LEU A 536 18.75 -21.20 -8.56
CA LEU A 536 20.03 -21.57 -9.10
C LEU A 536 20.09 -21.03 -10.53
N LEU A 537 20.84 -19.96 -10.72
CA LEU A 537 21.28 -19.52 -12.04
C LEU A 537 21.94 -20.70 -12.77
N PRO A 538 21.56 -21.03 -13.99
CA PRO A 538 22.31 -22.00 -14.78
C PRO A 538 23.63 -21.37 -15.21
N LEU A 539 24.73 -21.83 -14.64
CA LEU A 539 26.07 -21.70 -15.23
C LEU A 539 26.09 -22.50 -16.54
N ALA A 540 25.89 -21.83 -17.65
CA ALA A 540 26.17 -22.43 -18.95
C ALA A 540 27.70 -22.54 -19.15
N PRO A 541 28.25 -23.71 -19.47
CA PRO A 541 29.65 -23.80 -19.80
C PRO A 541 29.87 -23.27 -21.22
N LEU A 542 30.71 -22.25 -21.35
CA LEU A 542 31.33 -21.83 -22.60
C LEU A 542 32.22 -23.00 -23.12
N LEU A 543 31.72 -23.75 -24.08
CA LEU A 543 32.55 -24.62 -24.89
C LEU A 543 33.05 -23.85 -26.13
N PHE A 544 34.33 -23.48 -26.08
CA PHE A 544 35.13 -23.15 -27.27
C PHE A 544 35.14 -24.31 -28.26
N ARG A 545 34.79 -24.05 -29.51
CA ARG A 545 35.36 -24.74 -30.67
C ARG A 545 35.40 -23.83 -31.88
N ARG A 546 36.66 -23.57 -32.26
CA ARG A 546 37.26 -23.25 -33.60
C ARG A 546 36.46 -22.41 -34.59
#